data_0ec97dc3e71d3b9a87ac106188170abb
#
_entry.id   0ec97dc3e71d3b9a87ac106188170abb
#
_cell.length_a   1.000
_cell.length_b   1.000
_cell.length_c   1.000
_cell.angle_alpha   90.00
_cell.angle_beta   90.00
_cell.angle_gamma   90.00
#
_symmetry.space_group_name_H-M   'P 1'
#
loop_
_entity.id
_entity.type
_entity.pdbx_description
1 polymer ?
#
loop_
_entity_poly.entity_id
_entity_poly.type
_entity_poly.pdbx_seq_one_letter_code
_entity_poly.pdbx_strand_id
1 'polypeptide(L)'
;MDKDKGSIIHEPLVPRTFRLLAELEKEGDGIVSYGLENPEDNTFTNWNGSILANNGILYELKIVCDNNYPKVPPKVKFVTKINLPCVNQSNGEILPNSLNVLKNWNRDCTIESYLQAIKSEMDSNLTKLKQPPEGSKF
;
A
#
# COMPACT_ATOMS: atom_id res chain seq x y z
N MET A 1 0.92 -32.10 -17.61
CA MET A 1 0.85 -31.83 -17.82
C MET A 1 1.03 -31.51 -18.00
N ASP A 2 1.21 -31.58 -17.66
CA ASP A 2 1.26 -31.26 -17.75
C ASP A 2 1.26 -30.82 -17.77
N LYS A 3 1.06 -30.47 -17.26
CA LYS A 3 0.90 -30.19 -17.31
C LYS A 3 0.91 -29.76 -17.47
N ASP A 4 0.94 -29.94 -17.32
CA ASP A 4 0.88 -29.77 -17.50
C ASP A 4 1.01 -29.51 -17.77
N LYS A 5 0.87 -29.58 -17.76
CA LYS A 5 0.97 -29.39 -17.98
C LYS A 5 1.13 -28.87 -18.21
N GLY A 6 1.24 -28.92 -17.97
CA GLY A 6 1.30 -28.38 -17.89
C GLY A 6 1.60 -27.86 -17.62
N SER A 7 1.66 -27.83 -17.49
CA SER A 7 2.02 -27.33 -16.97
C SER A 7 2.56 -27.06 -16.70
N ILE A 8 2.73 -26.73 -16.63
CA ILE A 8 3.37 -26.53 -16.16
C ILE A 8 3.62 -26.32 -15.43
N ILE A 9 4.22 -26.94 -15.43
CA ILE A 9 4.11 -26.52 -14.34
C ILE A 9 4.88 -25.65 -13.61
N HIS A 10 4.91 -25.08 -13.50
CA HIS A 10 5.23 -24.01 -12.63
C HIS A 10 4.14 -23.86 -11.57
N GLU A 11 4.45 -23.18 -10.50
CA GLU A 11 3.50 -22.87 -9.47
C GLU A 11 2.30 -22.14 -10.05
N PRO A 12 1.07 -22.58 -9.79
CA PRO A 12 -0.10 -21.85 -10.25
C PRO A 12 -0.15 -20.47 -9.61
N LEU A 13 -0.56 -19.50 -10.38
CA LEU A 13 -0.74 -18.15 -9.88
C LEU A 13 -1.99 -18.08 -9.01
N VAL A 14 -1.87 -17.49 -7.84
CA VAL A 14 -3.01 -17.24 -6.96
C VAL A 14 -3.86 -16.15 -7.62
N PRO A 15 -5.17 -16.39 -7.83
CA PRO A 15 -6.03 -15.35 -8.39
C PRO A 15 -6.02 -14.10 -7.53
N ARG A 16 -6.13 -12.95 -8.19
CA ARG A 16 -6.08 -11.65 -7.54
C ARG A 16 -7.05 -11.55 -6.35
N THR A 17 -8.29 -11.96 -6.51
CA THR A 17 -9.29 -11.85 -5.45
C THR A 17 -8.94 -12.71 -4.23
N PHE A 18 -8.44 -13.93 -4.43
CA PHE A 18 -8.01 -14.76 -3.32
C PHE A 18 -6.80 -14.16 -2.61
N ARG A 19 -5.89 -13.59 -3.37
CA ARG A 19 -4.71 -12.91 -2.82
C ARG A 19 -5.14 -11.73 -1.94
N LEU A 20 -6.06 -10.90 -2.44
CA LEU A 20 -6.53 -9.74 -1.70
C LEU A 20 -7.38 -10.14 -0.50
N LEU A 21 -8.17 -11.20 -0.61
CA LEU A 21 -8.91 -11.71 0.53
C LEU A 21 -7.97 -12.16 1.64
N ALA A 22 -6.89 -12.86 1.28
CA ALA A 22 -5.90 -13.29 2.26
C ALA A 22 -5.23 -12.08 2.94
N GLU A 23 -4.95 -11.02 2.19
CA GLU A 23 -4.39 -9.80 2.76
C GLU A 23 -5.38 -9.13 3.70
N LEU A 24 -6.67 -9.11 3.34
CA LEU A 24 -7.71 -8.51 4.17
C LEU A 24 -7.85 -9.24 5.51
N GLU A 25 -7.68 -10.55 5.50
CA GLU A 25 -7.83 -11.37 6.69
C GLU A 25 -6.61 -11.34 7.60
N LYS A 26 -5.49 -10.84 7.11
CA LYS A 26 -4.28 -10.77 7.88
C LYS A 26 -4.37 -9.63 8.89
N GLU A 27 -4.04 -9.93 10.16
CA GLU A 27 -4.04 -8.90 11.19
C GLU A 27 -2.77 -8.08 11.10
N GLY A 28 -2.92 -6.76 11.14
CA GLY A 28 -1.79 -5.86 11.16
C GLY A 28 -1.19 -5.73 12.55
N ASP A 29 -0.09 -4.98 12.64
CA ASP A 29 0.62 -4.76 13.91
C ASP A 29 0.09 -3.56 14.70
N GLY A 30 -1.01 -2.95 14.24
CA GLY A 30 -1.59 -1.78 14.88
C GLY A 30 -0.91 -0.47 14.50
N ILE A 31 0.24 -0.52 13.84
CA ILE A 31 0.96 0.66 13.36
C ILE A 31 0.58 0.94 11.92
N VAL A 32 0.52 -0.10 11.12
CA VAL A 32 0.08 -0.06 9.73
C VAL A 32 -1.22 -0.85 9.64
N SER A 33 -2.27 -0.22 9.14
CA SER A 33 -3.59 -0.87 9.02
C SER A 33 -4.17 -0.60 7.65
N TYR A 34 -4.99 -1.52 7.17
CA TYR A 34 -5.69 -1.35 5.90
C TYR A 34 -6.93 -2.22 5.88
N GLY A 35 -7.92 -1.79 5.09
CA GLY A 35 -9.17 -2.53 4.93
C GLY A 35 -9.95 -1.97 3.75
N LEU A 36 -10.99 -2.69 3.34
CA LEU A 36 -11.83 -2.25 2.22
C LEU A 36 -12.54 -0.96 2.57
N GLU A 37 -12.57 -0.03 1.63
CA GLU A 37 -13.33 1.20 1.77
C GLU A 37 -14.82 0.90 1.89
N ASN A 38 -15.31 -0.06 1.10
CA ASN A 38 -16.68 -0.55 1.15
C ASN A 38 -16.64 -2.06 1.45
N PRO A 39 -17.16 -2.50 2.63
CA PRO A 39 -17.13 -3.93 2.98
C PRO A 39 -17.84 -4.82 1.98
N GLU A 40 -18.74 -4.25 1.16
CA GLU A 40 -19.47 -5.01 0.16
C GLU A 40 -18.80 -5.03 -1.21
N ASP A 41 -17.63 -4.41 -1.33
CA ASP A 41 -16.86 -4.41 -2.58
C ASP A 41 -16.24 -5.80 -2.79
N ASN A 42 -16.83 -6.58 -3.68
CA ASN A 42 -16.33 -7.90 -4.00
C ASN A 42 -15.24 -7.89 -5.09
N THR A 43 -14.86 -6.71 -5.59
CA THR A 43 -13.74 -6.56 -6.51
C THR A 43 -12.44 -6.30 -5.79
N PHE A 44 -12.48 -5.97 -4.51
CA PHE A 44 -11.31 -5.66 -3.68
C PHE A 44 -10.43 -4.57 -4.31
N THR A 45 -11.05 -3.55 -4.88
CA THR A 45 -10.33 -2.51 -5.61
C THR A 45 -9.96 -1.32 -4.73
N ASN A 46 -10.91 -0.81 -3.95
CA ASN A 46 -10.72 0.41 -3.17
C ASN A 46 -10.53 0.09 -1.69
N TRP A 47 -9.40 0.58 -1.14
CA TRP A 47 -9.01 0.32 0.24
C TRP A 47 -8.70 1.61 0.95
N ASN A 48 -8.87 1.60 2.27
CA ASN A 48 -8.38 2.64 3.15
C ASN A 48 -7.18 2.09 3.92
N GLY A 49 -6.21 2.94 4.16
CA GLY A 49 -5.07 2.58 4.97
C GLY A 49 -4.80 3.64 6.03
N SER A 50 -4.06 3.28 7.05
CA SER A 50 -3.60 4.23 8.06
C SER A 50 -2.24 3.81 8.57
N ILE A 51 -1.42 4.80 8.92
CA ILE A 51 -0.10 4.60 9.49
C ILE A 51 0.03 5.49 10.70
N LEU A 52 0.33 4.88 11.84
CA LEU A 52 0.61 5.62 13.07
C LEU A 52 2.08 5.99 13.08
N ALA A 53 2.38 7.27 13.02
CA ALA A 53 3.75 7.76 12.97
C ALA A 53 4.34 7.90 14.37
N ASN A 54 5.66 8.02 14.44
CA ASN A 54 6.37 8.18 15.71
C ASN A 54 6.03 9.48 16.42
N ASN A 55 5.49 10.47 15.70
CA ASN A 55 5.02 11.73 16.30
C ASN A 55 3.64 11.61 16.93
N GLY A 56 3.03 10.42 16.92
CA GLY A 56 1.72 10.18 17.50
C GLY A 56 0.55 10.51 16.60
N ILE A 57 0.81 10.97 15.38
CA ILE A 57 -0.25 11.32 14.42
C ILE A 57 -0.59 10.12 13.57
N LEU A 58 -1.88 9.87 13.39
CA LEU A 58 -2.39 8.83 12.51
C LEU A 58 -2.63 9.43 11.12
N TYR A 59 -1.88 8.92 10.13
CA TYR A 59 -2.00 9.39 8.75
C TYR A 59 -2.87 8.44 7.95
N GLU A 60 -3.83 9.00 7.21
CA GLU A 60 -4.77 8.22 6.42
C GLU A 60 -4.35 8.21 4.95
N LEU A 61 -4.55 7.06 4.32
CA LEU A 61 -4.19 6.84 2.93
C LEU A 61 -5.34 6.19 2.18
N LYS A 62 -5.36 6.40 0.86
CA LYS A 62 -6.22 5.65 -0.04
C LYS A 62 -5.38 4.75 -0.91
N ILE A 63 -5.88 3.52 -1.11
CA ILE A 63 -5.17 2.48 -1.84
C ILE A 63 -6.10 1.93 -2.90
N VAL A 64 -5.62 1.85 -4.14
CA VAL A 64 -6.40 1.29 -5.24
C VAL A 64 -5.61 0.14 -5.84
N CYS A 65 -6.19 -1.06 -5.74
CA CYS A 65 -5.63 -2.26 -6.34
C CYS A 65 -6.36 -2.53 -7.66
N ASP A 66 -5.71 -2.23 -8.78
CA ASP A 66 -6.34 -2.46 -10.08
C ASP A 66 -6.31 -3.94 -10.46
N ASN A 67 -6.78 -4.24 -11.67
CA ASN A 67 -6.89 -5.62 -12.14
C ASN A 67 -5.54 -6.33 -12.30
N ASN A 68 -4.44 -5.57 -12.32
CA ASN A 68 -3.10 -6.13 -12.50
C ASN A 68 -2.37 -6.41 -11.19
N TYR A 69 -2.98 -6.05 -10.06
CA TYR A 69 -2.41 -6.38 -8.76
C TYR A 69 -2.45 -7.91 -8.55
N PRO A 70 -1.45 -8.54 -8.00
CA PRO A 70 -0.22 -8.03 -7.40
C PRO A 70 0.96 -7.96 -8.37
N LYS A 71 0.73 -8.15 -9.65
CA LYS A 71 1.78 -8.09 -10.66
C LYS A 71 2.38 -6.69 -10.73
N VAL A 72 1.53 -5.67 -10.56
CA VAL A 72 1.94 -4.28 -10.42
C VAL A 72 1.54 -3.79 -9.03
N PRO A 73 2.24 -2.78 -8.48
CA PRO A 73 1.88 -2.27 -7.17
C PRO A 73 0.53 -1.56 -7.19
N PRO A 74 -0.15 -1.48 -6.04
CA PRO A 74 -1.36 -0.68 -5.94
C PRO A 74 -0.99 0.80 -6.03
N LYS A 75 -1.98 1.63 -6.36
CA LYS A 75 -1.81 3.08 -6.32
C LYS A 75 -2.13 3.55 -4.92
N VAL A 76 -1.21 4.29 -4.31
CA VAL A 76 -1.35 4.75 -2.93
C VAL A 76 -1.20 6.26 -2.91
N LYS A 77 -2.07 6.93 -2.17
CA LYS A 77 -1.92 8.35 -1.91
C LYS A 77 -2.31 8.67 -0.48
N PHE A 78 -1.67 9.70 0.08
CA PHE A 78 -2.04 10.21 1.38
C PHE A 78 -3.31 11.05 1.27
N VAL A 79 -4.20 10.90 2.23
CA VAL A 79 -5.33 11.80 2.45
C VAL A 79 -4.90 12.88 3.42
N THR A 80 -4.26 12.49 4.52
CA THR A 80 -3.67 13.40 5.48
C THR A 80 -2.44 14.06 4.86
N LYS A 81 -2.36 15.39 4.95
CA LYS A 81 -1.24 16.11 4.34
C LYS A 81 0.06 15.84 5.08
N ILE A 82 1.12 15.56 4.33
CA ILE A 82 2.42 15.21 4.87
C ILE A 82 3.50 15.67 3.91
N ASN A 83 4.61 16.14 4.44
CA ASN A 83 5.75 16.55 3.63
C ASN A 83 6.80 15.45 3.66
N LEU A 84 6.89 14.68 2.57
CA LEU A 84 7.90 13.63 2.38
C LEU A 84 8.43 13.71 0.94
N PRO A 85 9.71 13.36 0.74
CA PRO A 85 10.27 13.39 -0.62
C PRO A 85 9.57 12.44 -1.59
N CYS A 86 8.97 11.36 -1.09
CA CYS A 86 8.29 10.37 -1.94
C CYS A 86 6.83 10.75 -2.25
N VAL A 87 6.34 11.88 -1.74
CA VAL A 87 4.94 12.28 -1.87
C VAL A 87 4.82 13.51 -2.76
N ASN A 88 3.90 13.42 -3.73
CA ASN A 88 3.55 14.57 -4.57
C ASN A 88 2.77 15.57 -3.72
N GLN A 89 3.34 16.75 -3.54
CA GLN A 89 2.77 17.76 -2.65
C GLN A 89 1.50 18.42 -3.19
N SER A 90 1.15 18.16 -4.45
CA SER A 90 -0.08 18.68 -5.03
C SER A 90 -1.29 17.82 -4.72
N ASN A 91 -1.12 16.50 -4.63
CA ASN A 91 -2.27 15.59 -4.51
C ASN A 91 -2.07 14.42 -3.52
N GLY A 92 -0.90 14.29 -2.94
CA GLY A 92 -0.64 13.23 -1.95
C GLY A 92 -0.22 11.89 -2.52
N GLU A 93 -0.13 11.76 -3.84
CA GLU A 93 0.24 10.48 -4.45
C GLU A 93 1.71 10.15 -4.19
N ILE A 94 1.97 8.84 -4.01
CA ILE A 94 3.34 8.36 -3.90
C ILE A 94 3.97 8.44 -5.30
N LEU A 95 5.12 9.10 -5.38
CA LEU A 95 5.81 9.29 -6.66
C LEU A 95 6.35 7.96 -7.19
N PRO A 96 6.26 7.72 -8.51
CA PRO A 96 6.78 6.48 -9.10
C PRO A 96 8.27 6.31 -8.80
N ASN A 97 8.67 5.08 -8.49
CA ASN A 97 10.06 4.72 -8.25
C ASN A 97 10.73 5.50 -7.10
N SER A 98 9.93 6.11 -6.22
CA SER A 98 10.46 6.89 -5.10
C SER A 98 10.82 6.03 -3.89
N LEU A 99 10.37 4.78 -3.86
CA LEU A 99 10.63 3.84 -2.78
C LEU A 99 11.22 2.55 -3.33
N ASN A 100 12.09 1.92 -2.56
CA ASN A 100 12.70 0.66 -2.99
C ASN A 100 11.67 -0.42 -3.27
N VAL A 101 10.59 -0.47 -2.49
CA VAL A 101 9.52 -1.45 -2.72
C VAL A 101 8.90 -1.29 -4.11
N LEU A 102 8.79 -0.06 -4.61
CA LEU A 102 8.26 0.21 -5.93
C LEU A 102 9.25 -0.14 -7.03
N LYS A 103 10.54 0.14 -6.80
CA LYS A 103 11.59 -0.19 -7.78
C LYS A 103 11.73 -1.69 -7.97
N ASN A 104 11.44 -2.46 -6.92
CA ASN A 104 11.65 -3.91 -6.90
C ASN A 104 10.35 -4.66 -6.71
N TRP A 105 9.22 -4.06 -7.08
CA TRP A 105 7.92 -4.69 -6.88
C TRP A 105 7.84 -6.01 -7.63
N ASN A 106 7.29 -7.02 -6.95
CA ASN A 106 7.05 -8.32 -7.52
C ASN A 106 5.80 -8.91 -6.86
N ARG A 107 5.41 -10.11 -7.28
CA ARG A 107 4.16 -10.73 -6.82
C ARG A 107 4.14 -11.11 -5.36
N ASP A 108 5.30 -11.16 -4.73
CA ASP A 108 5.38 -11.47 -3.30
C ASP A 108 5.17 -10.22 -2.43
N CYS A 109 5.20 -9.04 -3.02
CA CYS A 109 4.93 -7.81 -2.31
C CYS A 109 3.43 -7.69 -2.01
N THR A 110 3.10 -7.01 -0.91
CA THR A 110 1.73 -6.88 -0.42
C THR A 110 1.41 -5.43 -0.11
N ILE A 111 0.13 -5.15 0.15
CA ILE A 111 -0.28 -3.84 0.64
C ILE A 111 0.50 -3.53 1.93
N GLU A 112 0.60 -4.50 2.83
CA GLU A 112 1.33 -4.30 4.07
C GLU A 112 2.79 -3.95 3.83
N SER A 113 3.48 -4.66 2.92
CA SER A 113 4.89 -4.37 2.64
C SER A 113 5.06 -2.96 2.06
N TYR A 114 4.11 -2.50 1.25
CA TYR A 114 4.13 -1.16 0.71
C TYR A 114 3.96 -0.13 1.84
N LEU A 115 2.97 -0.32 2.71
CA LEU A 115 2.74 0.61 3.82
C LEU A 115 3.89 0.62 4.82
N GLN A 116 4.53 -0.53 5.06
CA GLN A 116 5.71 -0.59 5.91
C GLN A 116 6.88 0.20 5.32
N ALA A 117 7.04 0.16 4.00
CA ALA A 117 8.08 0.95 3.33
C ALA A 117 7.80 2.45 3.49
N ILE A 118 6.52 2.86 3.39
CA ILE A 118 6.14 4.25 3.63
C ILE A 118 6.44 4.64 5.08
N LYS A 119 6.12 3.76 6.03
CA LYS A 119 6.39 4.01 7.46
C LYS A 119 7.88 4.25 7.70
N SER A 120 8.74 3.44 7.08
CA SER A 120 10.19 3.63 7.18
C SER A 120 10.62 4.99 6.67
N GLU A 121 10.05 5.43 5.57
CA GLU A 121 10.34 6.74 4.99
C GLU A 121 9.88 7.86 5.91
N MET A 122 8.71 7.68 6.53
CA MET A 122 8.18 8.63 7.51
C MET A 122 9.12 8.75 8.71
N ASP A 123 9.57 7.62 9.25
CA ASP A 123 10.45 7.61 10.42
C ASP A 123 11.78 8.31 10.13
N SER A 124 12.26 8.22 8.89
CA SER A 124 13.53 8.84 8.51
C SER A 124 13.40 10.35 8.29
N ASN A 125 12.22 10.88 7.99
CA ASN A 125 12.08 12.25 7.49
C ASN A 125 11.17 13.16 8.31
N LEU A 126 10.24 12.64 9.12
CA LEU A 126 9.26 13.48 9.80
C LEU A 126 9.86 14.51 10.74
N THR A 127 10.99 14.18 11.38
CA THR A 127 11.67 15.11 12.27
C THR A 127 12.61 16.06 11.54
N LYS A 128 12.95 15.75 10.28
CA LYS A 128 13.89 16.54 9.49
C LYS A 128 13.21 17.57 8.61
N LEU A 129 11.95 17.33 8.26
CA LEU A 129 11.21 18.19 7.34
C LEU A 129 10.08 18.88 8.11
N LYS A 130 9.84 20.13 7.76
CA LYS A 130 8.73 20.88 8.35
C LYS A 130 7.42 20.28 7.85
N GLN A 131 6.55 19.92 8.78
CA GLN A 131 5.27 19.31 8.46
C GLN A 131 4.15 20.34 8.46
N PRO A 132 3.07 20.12 7.66
CA PRO A 132 1.90 20.96 7.71
C PRO A 132 1.20 20.80 9.06
N PRO A 133 0.32 21.76 9.42
CA PRO A 133 -0.42 21.66 10.69
C PRO A 133 -1.21 20.36 10.75
N GLU A 134 -1.33 19.81 11.96
CA GLU A 134 -2.11 18.60 12.19
C GLU A 134 -3.55 18.83 11.73
N GLY A 135 -4.12 17.80 11.04
CA GLY A 135 -5.47 17.90 10.49
C GLY A 135 -5.53 18.41 9.07
N SER A 136 -4.39 18.88 8.51
CA SER A 136 -4.35 19.30 7.11
C SER A 136 -4.52 18.10 6.19
N LYS A 137 -5.15 18.33 5.03
CA LYS A 137 -5.39 17.28 4.02
C LYS A 137 -4.97 17.76 2.65
N PHE A 138 -4.62 16.79 1.82
CA PHE A 138 -4.38 17.07 0.41
C PHE A 138 -5.65 17.46 -0.31
#